data_2783505104ca156b1ca0d07d2af6f266
#
_entry.id   2783505104ca156b1ca0d07d2af6f266
#
_cell.length_a   1.000
_cell.length_b   1.000
_cell.length_c   1.000
_cell.angle_alpha   90.00
_cell.angle_beta   90.00
_cell.angle_gamma   90.00
#
_symmetry.space_group_name_H-M   'P 1'
#
loop_
_entity.id
_entity.type
_entity.pdbx_description
1 polymer ?
#
loop_
_entity_poly.entity_id
_entity_poly.type
_entity_poly.pdbx_seq_one_letter_code
_entity_poly.pdbx_strand_id
1 'polypeptide(L)'
;EVYIFAPTYDNQCDEEFVIRYKSLKGKISGGVVLPNIFDIEIEKKFKALKFDVIHVHHPMLLGNIAQYLGRKYNIPVIYTYHTRYEEYLHFLKPFELLESRGDKIGDKILSYSKEKFIPNRVKHFVNRCDLVFTPTETMKGYLLQSGAESKIEILPTGLEDEYFDLNGNESKEIRNTYIGDNKYLFCTVSRLSKEKNLH
;
A
#
# COMPACT_ATOMS: atom_id res chain seq x y z
N GLU A 1 -2.29 -15.03 -17.43
CA GLU A 1 -3.51 -14.47 -16.80
C GLU A 1 -3.16 -13.89 -15.43
N VAL A 2 -3.85 -12.82 -15.00
CA VAL A 2 -3.66 -12.18 -13.71
C VAL A 2 -4.95 -12.31 -12.90
N TYR A 3 -4.83 -12.80 -11.66
CA TYR A 3 -5.93 -12.89 -10.71
C TYR A 3 -5.67 -11.99 -9.51
N ILE A 4 -6.69 -11.29 -9.04
CA ILE A 4 -6.61 -10.38 -7.90
C ILE A 4 -7.37 -10.99 -6.72
N PHE A 5 -6.69 -11.20 -5.61
CA PHE A 5 -7.32 -11.57 -4.34
C PHE A 5 -7.62 -10.31 -3.52
N ALA A 6 -8.88 -10.01 -3.32
CA ALA A 6 -9.33 -8.81 -2.61
C ALA A 6 -10.45 -9.11 -1.60
N PRO A 7 -10.53 -8.35 -0.49
CA PRO A 7 -11.61 -8.51 0.48
C PRO A 7 -12.95 -8.06 -0.10
N THR A 8 -14.05 -8.62 0.42
CA THR A 8 -15.40 -8.14 0.12
C THR A 8 -15.64 -6.77 0.77
N TYR A 9 -16.35 -5.89 0.08
CA TYR A 9 -16.81 -4.60 0.60
C TYR A 9 -18.24 -4.30 0.13
N ASP A 10 -18.87 -3.30 0.73
CA ASP A 10 -20.26 -2.93 0.39
C ASP A 10 -20.33 -2.36 -1.04
N ASN A 11 -21.39 -2.72 -1.77
CA ASN A 11 -21.66 -2.25 -3.13
C ASN A 11 -20.58 -2.58 -4.17
N GLN A 12 -19.85 -3.68 -3.99
CA GLN A 12 -18.91 -4.17 -4.99
C GLN A 12 -19.64 -4.71 -6.22
N CYS A 13 -19.04 -4.52 -7.39
CA CYS A 13 -19.43 -5.22 -8.60
C CYS A 13 -18.63 -6.53 -8.73
N ASP A 14 -19.21 -7.49 -9.43
CA ASP A 14 -18.44 -8.67 -9.86
C ASP A 14 -17.49 -8.27 -10.97
N GLU A 15 -16.23 -8.62 -10.81
CA GLU A 15 -15.16 -8.33 -11.76
C GLU A 15 -14.50 -9.64 -12.19
N GLU A 16 -14.26 -9.79 -13.47
CA GLU A 16 -13.56 -10.93 -14.01
C GLU A 16 -12.14 -11.02 -13.40
N PHE A 17 -11.68 -12.21 -13.08
CA PHE A 17 -10.39 -12.46 -12.44
C PHE A 17 -10.19 -11.87 -11.04
N VAL A 18 -11.21 -11.27 -10.41
CA VAL A 18 -11.14 -10.82 -9.01
C VAL A 18 -11.76 -11.86 -8.08
N ILE A 19 -10.92 -12.46 -7.24
CA ILE A 19 -11.32 -13.44 -6.26
C ILE A 19 -11.59 -12.75 -4.94
N ARG A 20 -12.87 -12.71 -4.56
CA ARG A 20 -13.31 -12.10 -3.31
C ARG A 20 -13.25 -13.12 -2.17
N TYR A 21 -12.71 -12.70 -1.04
CA TYR A 21 -12.70 -13.42 0.23
C TYR A 21 -13.38 -12.59 1.32
N LYS A 22 -13.83 -13.26 2.39
CA LYS A 22 -14.62 -12.59 3.44
C LYS A 22 -13.83 -11.52 4.16
N SER A 23 -14.50 -10.42 4.47
CA SER A 23 -14.02 -9.37 5.36
C SER A 23 -14.46 -9.61 6.78
N LEU A 24 -13.68 -9.15 7.74
CA LEU A 24 -14.12 -9.05 9.13
C LEU A 24 -15.18 -7.95 9.25
N LYS A 25 -16.17 -8.16 10.11
CA LYS A 25 -17.18 -7.13 10.41
C LYS A 25 -16.50 -5.92 11.06
N GLY A 26 -16.68 -4.75 10.49
CA GLY A 26 -16.12 -3.48 10.95
C GLY A 26 -15.23 -2.82 9.90
N LYS A 27 -15.24 -1.50 9.89
CA LYS A 27 -14.39 -0.68 9.03
C LYS A 27 -13.35 0.01 9.89
N ILE A 28 -12.12 0.10 9.40
CA ILE A 28 -11.11 0.99 9.94
C ILE A 28 -11.49 2.43 9.55
N SER A 29 -10.96 3.41 10.26
CA SER A 29 -11.07 4.82 9.87
C SER A 29 -10.69 4.98 8.38
N GLY A 30 -11.46 5.80 7.65
CA GLY A 30 -11.28 5.97 6.20
C GLY A 30 -11.92 4.89 5.31
N GLY A 31 -12.79 4.02 5.86
CA GLY A 31 -13.55 3.04 5.06
C GLY A 31 -12.78 1.80 4.67
N VAL A 32 -11.56 1.63 5.17
CA VAL A 32 -10.72 0.46 4.90
C VAL A 32 -11.34 -0.79 5.54
N VAL A 33 -11.45 -1.85 4.75
CA VAL A 33 -12.02 -3.13 5.16
C VAL A 33 -10.90 -4.06 5.64
N LEU A 34 -11.09 -4.70 6.80
CA LEU A 34 -10.15 -5.70 7.31
C LEU A 34 -10.38 -7.06 6.66
N PRO A 35 -9.35 -7.68 6.06
CA PRO A 35 -9.47 -9.02 5.52
C PRO A 35 -9.65 -10.06 6.63
N ASN A 36 -10.52 -11.04 6.42
CA ASN A 36 -10.55 -12.26 7.23
C ASN A 36 -9.44 -13.20 6.75
N ILE A 37 -8.30 -13.15 7.40
CA ILE A 37 -7.14 -13.97 7.06
C ILE A 37 -7.32 -15.47 7.35
N PHE A 38 -8.38 -15.85 8.04
CA PHE A 38 -8.72 -17.25 8.34
C PHE A 38 -9.76 -17.82 7.36
N ASP A 39 -10.08 -17.09 6.29
CA ASP A 39 -11.00 -17.60 5.29
C ASP A 39 -10.36 -18.73 4.48
N ILE A 40 -10.84 -19.95 4.71
CA ILE A 40 -10.35 -21.16 4.05
C ILE A 40 -10.56 -21.14 2.53
N GLU A 41 -11.48 -20.31 2.03
CA GLU A 41 -11.72 -20.18 0.59
C GLU A 41 -10.53 -19.53 -0.14
N ILE A 42 -9.71 -18.73 0.55
CA ILE A 42 -8.49 -18.14 -0.03
C ILE A 42 -7.58 -19.26 -0.55
N GLU A 43 -7.21 -20.19 0.31
CA GLU A 43 -6.30 -21.27 -0.06
C GLU A 43 -6.94 -22.25 -1.04
N LYS A 44 -8.23 -22.54 -0.90
CA LYS A 44 -8.95 -23.43 -1.81
C LYS A 44 -8.96 -22.90 -3.25
N LYS A 45 -9.29 -21.63 -3.43
CA LYS A 45 -9.28 -20.97 -4.74
C LYS A 45 -7.86 -20.82 -5.27
N PHE A 46 -6.90 -20.45 -4.43
CA PHE A 46 -5.50 -20.36 -4.78
C PHE A 46 -4.97 -21.69 -5.36
N LYS A 47 -5.23 -22.80 -4.68
CA LYS A 47 -4.80 -24.13 -5.12
C LYS A 47 -5.40 -24.56 -6.46
N ALA A 48 -6.65 -24.16 -6.72
CA ALA A 48 -7.37 -24.54 -7.94
C ALA A 48 -6.78 -23.88 -9.20
N LEU A 49 -6.18 -22.71 -9.09
CA LEU A 49 -5.74 -21.87 -10.21
C LEU A 49 -4.27 -22.07 -10.63
N LYS A 50 -3.44 -22.74 -9.81
CA LYS A 50 -2.03 -23.06 -10.12
C LYS A 50 -1.22 -21.83 -10.59
N PHE A 51 -0.85 -20.97 -9.67
CA PHE A 51 -0.09 -19.75 -9.95
C PHE A 51 1.41 -20.01 -10.11
N ASP A 52 2.06 -19.23 -10.97
CA ASP A 52 3.51 -19.22 -11.19
C ASP A 52 4.23 -18.23 -10.27
N VAL A 53 3.53 -17.17 -9.85
CA VAL A 53 4.08 -16.10 -9.02
C VAL A 53 2.97 -15.48 -8.16
N ILE A 54 3.34 -15.02 -6.97
CA ILE A 54 2.47 -14.23 -6.10
C ILE A 54 3.03 -12.82 -6.00
N HIS A 55 2.25 -11.83 -6.41
CA HIS A 55 2.63 -10.42 -6.29
C HIS A 55 1.84 -9.75 -5.17
N VAL A 56 2.53 -9.26 -4.15
CA VAL A 56 1.96 -8.66 -2.95
C VAL A 56 2.10 -7.14 -3.00
N HIS A 57 1.02 -6.43 -2.69
CA HIS A 57 1.00 -4.97 -2.56
C HIS A 57 0.80 -4.48 -1.12
N HIS A 58 0.53 -5.41 -0.18
CA HIS A 58 0.29 -5.08 1.22
C HIS A 58 1.00 -6.10 2.13
N PRO A 59 2.01 -5.70 2.94
CA PRO A 59 2.86 -6.64 3.67
C PRO A 59 2.22 -7.23 4.93
N MET A 60 1.10 -6.65 5.38
CA MET A 60 0.43 -7.08 6.60
C MET A 60 -0.77 -7.97 6.28
N LEU A 61 -1.22 -8.77 7.25
CA LEU A 61 -2.39 -9.62 7.11
C LEU A 61 -2.33 -10.51 5.86
N LEU A 62 -2.90 -10.06 4.74
CA LEU A 62 -2.95 -10.84 3.51
C LEU A 62 -1.55 -11.15 2.95
N GLY A 63 -0.59 -10.24 3.10
CA GLY A 63 0.80 -10.50 2.72
C GLY A 63 1.40 -11.70 3.46
N ASN A 64 1.10 -11.87 4.75
CA ASN A 64 1.55 -13.05 5.50
C ASN A 64 0.94 -14.34 4.96
N ILE A 65 -0.33 -14.31 4.51
CA ILE A 65 -0.96 -15.45 3.85
C ILE A 65 -0.27 -15.75 2.52
N ALA A 66 -0.01 -14.72 1.72
CA ALA A 66 0.72 -14.84 0.46
C ALA A 66 2.08 -15.53 0.66
N GLN A 67 2.86 -15.11 1.66
CA GLN A 67 4.12 -15.78 2.02
C GLN A 67 3.94 -17.21 2.53
N TYR A 68 2.87 -17.49 3.27
CA TYR A 68 2.54 -18.84 3.69
C TYR A 68 2.23 -19.74 2.47
N LEU A 69 1.38 -19.26 1.56
CA LEU A 69 1.01 -19.98 0.33
C LEU A 69 2.21 -20.16 -0.59
N GLY A 70 3.03 -19.12 -0.77
CA GLY A 70 4.26 -19.20 -1.55
C GLY A 70 5.19 -20.32 -1.07
N ARG A 71 5.44 -20.38 0.24
CA ARG A 71 6.25 -21.46 0.84
C ARG A 71 5.58 -22.82 0.73
N LYS A 72 4.28 -22.92 0.98
CA LYS A 72 3.54 -24.17 0.96
C LYS A 72 3.49 -24.81 -0.43
N TYR A 73 3.36 -24.00 -1.46
CA TYR A 73 3.23 -24.45 -2.85
C TYR A 73 4.49 -24.23 -3.69
N ASN A 74 5.58 -23.79 -3.07
CA ASN A 74 6.86 -23.47 -3.72
C ASN A 74 6.71 -22.48 -4.88
N ILE A 75 5.97 -21.40 -4.63
CA ILE A 75 5.70 -20.33 -5.60
C ILE A 75 6.43 -19.06 -5.13
N PRO A 76 7.22 -18.39 -5.99
CA PRO A 76 7.94 -17.19 -5.63
C PRO A 76 7.00 -16.04 -5.25
N VAL A 77 7.40 -15.28 -4.25
CA VAL A 77 6.66 -14.12 -3.73
C VAL A 77 7.40 -12.84 -4.04
N ILE A 78 6.77 -11.99 -4.84
CA ILE A 78 7.24 -10.65 -5.17
C ILE A 78 6.45 -9.63 -4.37
N TYR A 79 7.10 -8.56 -3.94
CA TYR A 79 6.45 -7.49 -3.19
C TYR A 79 6.75 -6.12 -3.79
N THR A 80 5.73 -5.28 -4.00
CA THR A 80 5.94 -3.86 -4.32
C THR A 80 5.75 -3.01 -3.08
N TYR A 81 6.85 -2.41 -2.61
CA TYR A 81 6.86 -1.47 -1.50
C TYR A 81 6.63 -0.05 -2.01
N HIS A 82 5.39 0.43 -1.94
CA HIS A 82 4.99 1.77 -2.39
C HIS A 82 4.36 2.63 -1.28
N THR A 83 4.34 2.14 -0.05
CA THR A 83 3.71 2.83 1.08
C THR A 83 4.61 2.78 2.30
N ARG A 84 4.88 3.93 2.89
CA ARG A 84 5.54 4.07 4.19
C ARG A 84 4.50 3.89 5.30
N TYR A 85 4.30 2.66 5.74
CA TYR A 85 3.22 2.28 6.67
C TYR A 85 3.29 2.98 8.02
N GLU A 86 4.46 3.38 8.46
CA GLU A 86 4.68 4.15 9.69
C GLU A 86 4.00 5.52 9.66
N GLU A 87 3.82 6.10 8.48
CA GLU A 87 3.13 7.39 8.32
C GLU A 87 1.59 7.26 8.33
N TYR A 88 1.09 6.02 8.21
CA TYR A 88 -0.35 5.72 8.11
C TYR A 88 -0.97 5.20 9.42
N LEU A 89 -0.23 5.21 10.53
CA LEU A 89 -0.73 4.71 11.82
C LEU A 89 -1.97 5.46 12.31
N HIS A 90 -2.11 6.74 11.98
CA HIS A 90 -3.25 7.58 12.36
C HIS A 90 -4.59 7.08 11.79
N PHE A 91 -4.60 6.24 10.74
CA PHE A 91 -5.81 5.58 10.23
C PHE A 91 -6.27 4.40 11.09
N LEU A 92 -5.43 3.90 11.99
CA LEU A 92 -5.78 2.81 12.88
C LEU A 92 -6.32 3.35 14.20
N LYS A 93 -7.58 3.05 14.53
CA LYS A 93 -8.27 3.54 15.73
C LYS A 93 -7.45 3.49 17.03
N PRO A 94 -6.70 2.42 17.35
CA PRO A 94 -5.89 2.42 18.58
C PRO A 94 -4.83 3.52 18.59
N PHE A 95 -4.23 3.85 17.47
CA PHE A 95 -3.21 4.89 17.36
C PHE A 95 -3.83 6.29 17.29
N GLU A 96 -4.98 6.45 16.65
CA GLU A 96 -5.79 7.66 16.68
C GLU A 96 -6.18 8.02 18.15
N LEU A 97 -6.62 7.03 18.92
CA LEU A 97 -6.94 7.20 20.33
C LEU A 97 -5.71 7.56 21.18
N LEU A 98 -4.54 6.97 20.90
CA LEU A 98 -3.29 7.33 21.59
C LEU A 98 -2.87 8.76 21.26
N GLU A 99 -2.99 9.17 20.01
CA GLU A 99 -2.69 10.54 19.57
C GLU A 99 -3.64 11.56 20.22
N SER A 100 -4.94 11.24 20.32
CA SER A 100 -5.96 12.13 20.93
C SER A 100 -5.81 12.29 22.45
N ARG A 101 -5.17 11.34 23.13
CA ARG A 101 -4.88 11.45 24.58
C ARG A 101 -3.90 12.56 24.92
N GLY A 102 -2.90 12.80 24.02
CA GLY A 102 -1.91 13.84 24.22
C GLY A 102 -1.06 13.67 25.50
N ASP A 103 -0.92 12.43 25.99
CA ASP A 103 -0.11 12.13 27.16
C ASP A 103 1.27 11.56 26.78
N LYS A 104 2.26 11.73 27.65
CA LYS A 104 3.64 11.25 27.42
C LYS A 104 3.76 9.76 27.14
N ILE A 105 2.81 8.95 27.62
CA ILE A 105 2.80 7.49 27.41
C ILE A 105 2.31 7.19 25.99
N GLY A 106 1.23 7.84 25.56
CA GLY A 106 0.71 7.75 24.20
C GLY A 106 1.76 8.16 23.17
N ASP A 107 2.42 9.30 23.37
CA ASP A 107 3.48 9.80 22.51
C ASP A 107 4.66 8.81 22.40
N LYS A 108 5.07 8.21 23.51
CA LYS A 108 6.14 7.22 23.54
C LYS A 108 5.76 5.94 22.77
N ILE A 109 4.52 5.48 22.90
CA ILE A 109 4.03 4.30 22.16
C ILE A 109 3.96 4.61 20.67
N LEU A 110 3.48 5.80 20.28
CA LEU A 110 3.41 6.23 18.88
C LEU A 110 4.81 6.34 18.27
N SER A 111 5.74 7.00 18.94
CA SER A 111 7.13 7.13 18.48
C SER A 111 7.79 5.75 18.31
N TYR A 112 7.69 4.88 19.32
CA TYR A 112 8.21 3.50 19.20
C TYR A 112 7.58 2.73 18.03
N SER A 113 6.26 2.89 17.83
CA SER A 113 5.56 2.20 16.75
C SER A 113 6.03 2.67 15.37
N LYS A 114 6.20 3.98 15.19
CA LYS A 114 6.68 4.59 13.94
C LYS A 114 8.15 4.26 13.66
N GLU A 115 9.01 4.38 14.65
CA GLU A 115 10.46 4.31 14.46
C GLU A 115 11.01 2.88 14.52
N LYS A 116 10.33 1.98 15.23
CA LYS A 116 10.83 0.63 15.49
C LYS A 116 9.88 -0.48 15.06
N PHE A 117 8.65 -0.46 15.57
CA PHE A 117 7.74 -1.61 15.40
C PHE A 117 7.35 -1.82 13.94
N ILE A 118 6.83 -0.78 13.26
CA ILE A 118 6.39 -0.91 11.87
C ILE A 118 7.57 -1.15 10.91
N PRO A 119 8.67 -0.38 10.96
CA PRO A 119 9.84 -0.67 10.12
C PRO A 119 10.38 -2.09 10.29
N ASN A 120 10.46 -2.61 11.52
CA ASN A 120 10.88 -3.99 11.76
C ASN A 120 9.89 -5.02 11.16
N ARG A 121 8.58 -4.78 11.26
CA ARG A 121 7.59 -5.66 10.62
C ARG A 121 7.72 -5.67 9.11
N VAL A 122 7.88 -4.50 8.50
CA VAL A 122 8.12 -4.36 7.06
C VAL A 122 9.42 -5.06 6.65
N LYS A 123 10.52 -4.82 7.37
CA LYS A 123 11.80 -5.48 7.13
C LYS A 123 11.67 -7.01 7.15
N HIS A 124 11.03 -7.56 8.19
CA HIS A 124 10.81 -9.01 8.28
C HIS A 124 9.97 -9.57 7.13
N PHE A 125 9.01 -8.81 6.65
CA PHE A 125 8.23 -9.20 5.48
C PHE A 125 9.07 -9.16 4.21
N VAL A 126 9.76 -8.05 3.97
CA VAL A 126 10.67 -7.83 2.84
C VAL A 126 11.69 -8.97 2.74
N ASN A 127 12.38 -9.30 3.83
CA ASN A 127 13.43 -10.31 3.86
C ASN A 127 12.94 -11.76 3.65
N ARG A 128 11.65 -11.95 3.45
CA ARG A 128 11.04 -13.24 3.10
C ARG A 128 10.45 -13.26 1.69
N CYS A 129 10.62 -12.19 0.93
CA CYS A 129 10.22 -12.12 -0.46
C CYS A 129 11.41 -12.47 -1.36
N ASP A 130 11.14 -13.10 -2.48
CA ASP A 130 12.14 -13.47 -3.48
C ASP A 130 12.64 -12.24 -4.25
N LEU A 131 11.75 -11.25 -4.42
CA LEU A 131 12.06 -9.98 -5.07
C LEU A 131 11.18 -8.87 -4.49
N VAL A 132 11.75 -7.68 -4.35
CA VAL A 132 11.03 -6.49 -3.90
C VAL A 132 11.17 -5.39 -4.95
N PHE A 133 10.05 -4.80 -5.32
CA PHE A 133 10.04 -3.60 -6.16
C PHE A 133 9.81 -2.35 -5.31
N THR A 134 10.47 -1.27 -5.68
CA THR A 134 10.23 0.08 -5.16
C THR A 134 10.05 1.07 -6.30
N PRO A 135 9.17 2.08 -6.17
CA PRO A 135 8.93 3.02 -7.27
C PRO A 135 10.09 3.99 -7.51
N THR A 136 10.96 4.21 -6.53
CA THR A 136 12.03 5.19 -6.58
C THR A 136 13.30 4.71 -5.85
N GLU A 137 14.45 5.30 -6.21
CA GLU A 137 15.72 5.11 -5.49
C GLU A 137 15.62 5.49 -4.01
N THR A 138 14.87 6.55 -3.68
CA THR A 138 14.66 6.99 -2.30
C THR A 138 13.98 5.91 -1.47
N MET A 139 12.95 5.25 -2.01
CA MET A 139 12.24 4.17 -1.33
C MET A 139 13.13 2.91 -1.19
N LYS A 140 13.95 2.61 -2.20
CA LYS A 140 14.96 1.55 -2.13
C LYS A 140 15.97 1.83 -1.03
N GLY A 141 16.53 3.04 -1.02
CA GLY A 141 17.48 3.47 0.00
C GLY A 141 16.91 3.38 1.42
N TYR A 142 15.65 3.75 1.60
CA TYR A 142 14.94 3.62 2.87
C TYR A 142 14.86 2.15 3.36
N LEU A 143 14.48 1.22 2.49
CA LEU A 143 14.42 -0.20 2.85
C LEU A 143 15.81 -0.76 3.21
N LEU A 144 16.84 -0.44 2.42
CA LEU A 144 18.21 -0.87 2.69
C LEU A 144 18.72 -0.34 4.05
N GLN A 145 18.49 0.94 4.35
CA GLN A 145 18.84 1.53 5.65
C GLN A 145 18.05 0.90 6.82
N SER A 146 16.84 0.42 6.56
CA SER A 146 16.03 -0.32 7.55
C SER A 146 16.48 -1.77 7.74
N GLY A 147 17.51 -2.22 7.00
CA GLY A 147 18.09 -3.57 7.10
C GLY A 147 17.40 -4.60 6.20
N ALA A 148 16.88 -4.18 5.05
CA ALA A 148 16.42 -5.11 4.02
C ALA A 148 17.60 -5.80 3.35
N GLU A 149 17.54 -7.12 3.21
CA GLU A 149 18.57 -8.00 2.64
C GLU A 149 18.11 -8.66 1.32
N SER A 150 16.82 -8.65 1.05
CA SER A 150 16.26 -9.20 -0.21
C SER A 150 16.70 -8.38 -1.42
N LYS A 151 16.69 -8.99 -2.57
CA LYS A 151 16.92 -8.31 -3.85
C LYS A 151 15.86 -7.22 -4.05
N ILE A 152 16.28 -5.95 -4.23
CA ILE A 152 15.40 -4.80 -4.43
C ILE A 152 15.70 -4.18 -5.79
N GLU A 153 14.68 -4.10 -6.63
CA GLU A 153 14.74 -3.47 -7.95
C GLU A 153 13.81 -2.26 -8.01
N ILE A 154 14.08 -1.34 -8.91
CA ILE A 154 13.24 -0.17 -9.11
C ILE A 154 12.24 -0.47 -10.22
N LEU A 155 10.96 -0.31 -9.89
CA LEU A 155 9.86 -0.38 -10.83
C LEU A 155 8.97 0.86 -10.61
N PRO A 156 9.15 1.92 -11.39
CA PRO A 156 8.30 3.10 -11.31
C PRO A 156 6.84 2.76 -11.54
N THR A 157 5.94 3.49 -10.90
CA THR A 157 4.51 3.34 -11.15
C THR A 157 4.19 3.79 -12.57
N GLY A 158 3.61 2.90 -13.37
CA GLY A 158 3.16 3.21 -14.72
C GLY A 158 1.94 4.11 -14.73
N LEU A 159 1.79 4.84 -15.81
CA LEU A 159 0.57 5.57 -16.19
C LEU A 159 0.17 5.09 -17.58
N GLU A 160 -1.10 5.15 -17.87
CA GLU A 160 -1.60 4.86 -19.22
C GLU A 160 -1.15 5.94 -20.20
N ASP A 161 -0.89 5.55 -21.46
CA ASP A 161 -0.33 6.45 -22.47
C ASP A 161 -1.22 7.68 -22.72
N GLU A 162 -2.53 7.53 -22.56
CA GLU A 162 -3.50 8.63 -22.70
C GLU A 162 -3.24 9.84 -21.76
N TYR A 163 -2.62 9.60 -20.59
CA TYR A 163 -2.25 10.70 -19.68
C TYR A 163 -1.08 11.54 -20.18
N PHE A 164 -0.38 11.09 -21.21
CA PHE A 164 0.71 11.85 -21.86
C PHE A 164 0.27 12.61 -23.10
N ASP A 165 -0.93 12.31 -23.64
CA ASP A 165 -1.54 13.03 -24.75
C ASP A 165 -2.20 14.35 -24.28
N LEU A 166 -1.35 15.29 -23.86
CA LEU A 166 -1.82 16.59 -23.42
C LEU A 166 -2.18 17.47 -24.61
N ASN A 167 -3.46 17.77 -24.80
CA ASN A 167 -3.89 18.87 -25.65
C ASN A 167 -3.39 20.19 -25.07
N GLY A 168 -2.32 20.74 -25.64
CA GLY A 168 -1.63 21.92 -25.14
C GLY A 168 -2.53 23.18 -25.03
N ASN A 169 -3.72 23.16 -25.64
CA ASN A 169 -4.72 24.23 -25.53
C ASN A 169 -5.47 24.20 -24.19
N GLU A 170 -5.90 23.03 -23.70
CA GLU A 170 -6.56 22.89 -22.40
C GLU A 170 -5.63 23.27 -21.25
N SER A 171 -4.37 22.87 -21.32
CA SER A 171 -3.38 23.23 -20.32
C SER A 171 -3.13 24.74 -20.25
N LYS A 172 -3.15 25.44 -21.40
CA LYS A 172 -3.02 26.89 -21.45
C LYS A 172 -4.24 27.60 -20.88
N GLU A 173 -5.44 27.11 -21.16
CA GLU A 173 -6.68 27.67 -20.66
C GLU A 173 -6.76 27.56 -19.12
N ILE A 174 -6.49 26.39 -18.58
CA ILE A 174 -6.43 26.14 -17.13
C ILE A 174 -5.38 27.07 -16.50
N ARG A 175 -4.18 27.14 -17.09
CA ARG A 175 -3.12 28.01 -16.59
C ARG A 175 -3.60 29.47 -16.54
N ASN A 176 -4.17 29.98 -17.63
CA ASN A 176 -4.61 31.39 -17.72
C ASN A 176 -5.72 31.70 -16.72
N THR A 177 -6.59 30.72 -16.40
CA THR A 177 -7.67 30.87 -15.42
C THR A 177 -7.13 31.10 -14.00
N TYR A 178 -6.04 30.42 -13.62
CA TYR A 178 -5.58 30.40 -12.23
C TYR A 178 -4.30 31.22 -11.97
N ILE A 179 -3.51 31.54 -12.98
CA ILE A 179 -2.21 32.19 -12.76
C ILE A 179 -2.32 33.67 -12.40
N GLY A 180 -3.35 34.40 -12.90
CA GLY A 180 -3.45 35.88 -12.76
C GLY A 180 -2.18 36.57 -13.21
N ASP A 181 -1.70 37.53 -12.42
CA ASP A 181 -0.47 38.31 -12.66
C ASP A 181 0.81 37.58 -12.18
N ASN A 182 0.71 36.34 -11.75
CA ASN A 182 1.85 35.61 -11.20
C ASN A 182 2.70 34.96 -12.30
N LYS A 183 4.01 34.87 -12.05
CA LYS A 183 4.96 34.20 -12.95
C LYS A 183 4.86 32.69 -12.96
N TYR A 184 4.51 32.08 -11.82
CA TYR A 184 4.47 30.65 -11.61
C TYR A 184 3.11 30.21 -11.09
N LEU A 185 2.66 29.07 -11.57
CA LEU A 185 1.50 28.35 -11.05
C LEU A 185 1.97 26.98 -10.53
N PHE A 186 1.73 26.72 -9.26
CA PHE A 186 2.02 25.42 -8.63
C PHE A 186 0.72 24.65 -8.47
N CYS A 187 0.74 23.38 -8.83
CA CYS A 187 -0.40 22.49 -8.68
C CYS A 187 0.02 21.29 -7.85
N THR A 188 -0.84 20.86 -6.93
CA THR A 188 -0.72 19.57 -6.23
C THR A 188 -2.03 18.81 -6.33
N VAL A 189 -1.94 17.52 -6.65
CA VAL A 189 -3.08 16.62 -6.70
C VAL A 189 -2.83 15.49 -5.69
N SER A 190 -3.53 15.53 -4.56
CA SER A 190 -3.38 14.52 -3.52
C SER A 190 -4.58 14.49 -2.58
N ARG A 191 -4.67 13.46 -1.75
CA ARG A 191 -5.59 13.49 -0.60
C ARG A 191 -5.17 14.60 0.36
N LEU A 192 -6.15 15.33 0.91
CA LEU A 192 -5.91 16.28 1.99
C LEU A 192 -5.82 15.52 3.31
N SER A 193 -4.66 14.95 3.58
CA SER A 193 -4.42 14.11 4.74
C SER A 193 -3.04 14.38 5.35
N LYS A 194 -2.89 14.04 6.62
CA LYS A 194 -1.74 14.41 7.47
C LYS A 194 -0.40 13.96 6.86
N GLU A 195 -0.35 12.77 6.26
CA GLU A 195 0.85 12.21 5.62
C GLU A 195 1.31 12.97 4.38
N LYS A 196 0.47 13.87 3.83
CA LYS A 196 0.82 14.71 2.67
C LYS A 196 1.46 16.03 3.04
N ASN A 197 1.41 16.41 4.33
CA ASN A 197 2.04 17.61 4.89
C ASN A 197 1.76 18.89 4.07
N LEU A 198 0.49 19.13 3.76
CA LEU A 198 0.00 20.27 2.94
C LEU A 198 -0.42 21.46 3.81
N HIS A 199 0.21 21.68 4.95
CA HIS A 199 -0.08 22.77 5.91
C HIS A 199 0.86 23.94 5.74
#